data_c0c27849c0859987d2336a23d6dca2ea
#
_entry.id   c0c27849c0859987d2336a23d6dca2ea
#
_cell.length_a   1.000
_cell.length_b   1.000
_cell.length_c   1.000
_cell.angle_alpha   90.00
_cell.angle_beta   90.00
_cell.angle_gamma   90.00
#
_symmetry.space_group_name_H-M   'P 1'
#
loop_
_entity.id
_entity.type
_entity.pdbx_description
1 polymer ?
#
loop_
_entity_poly.entity_id
_entity_poly.type
_entity_poly.pdbx_seq_one_letter_code
_entity_poly.pdbx_strand_id
1 'polypeptide(L)'
;DAPNVRSVIFNEHEGSYLVGMMAAMASKTGTVGFVGGMDIPLIRKFACGYAQGVKAVNANAKIIQNMTGTTPAAWNDPVKGTELTKAQISQGADVVYAAAGGTGVGVLQAAADANILSIGVDANQNYLHPGKVLTSMLKRVDLAVYNAFSEGKNLSTGFNVMGLAEDGVGYALDEHNKSLVSAKMISSLEAEKDKIVSGSVKVHDYMSDNNCPVK
;
A
#
# COMPACT_ATOMS: atom_id res chain seq x y z
N ASP A 1 -4.38 -24.80 -13.29
CA ASP A 1 -5.30 -25.04 -12.16
C ASP A 1 -5.20 -26.50 -11.72
N ALA A 2 -4.97 -26.73 -10.43
CA ALA A 2 -5.04 -28.06 -9.85
C ALA A 2 -6.38 -28.23 -9.10
N PRO A 3 -7.06 -29.38 -9.20
CA PRO A 3 -8.42 -29.54 -8.66
C PRO A 3 -8.49 -29.52 -7.12
N ASN A 4 -7.34 -29.50 -6.45
CA ASN A 4 -7.20 -29.52 -4.99
C ASN A 4 -6.44 -28.28 -4.46
N VAL A 5 -6.30 -27.23 -5.27
CA VAL A 5 -5.57 -26.02 -4.90
C VAL A 5 -6.49 -24.81 -4.96
N ARG A 6 -6.47 -23.98 -3.91
CA ARG A 6 -7.01 -22.61 -3.91
C ARG A 6 -5.84 -21.64 -4.08
N SER A 7 -5.88 -20.84 -5.13
CA SER A 7 -4.97 -19.71 -5.31
C SER A 7 -5.65 -18.43 -4.83
N VAL A 8 -4.98 -17.68 -3.96
CA VAL A 8 -5.50 -16.41 -3.46
C VAL A 8 -4.82 -15.25 -4.19
N ILE A 9 -5.63 -14.35 -4.73
CA ILE A 9 -5.19 -13.12 -5.40
C ILE A 9 -5.75 -11.95 -4.60
N PHE A 10 -4.89 -10.98 -4.27
CA PHE A 10 -5.34 -9.78 -3.58
C PHE A 10 -5.48 -8.61 -4.57
N ASN A 11 -6.45 -7.73 -4.30
CA ASN A 11 -6.61 -6.46 -5.02
C ASN A 11 -5.76 -5.37 -4.36
N GLU A 12 -4.44 -5.55 -4.37
CA GLU A 12 -3.51 -4.63 -3.71
C GLU A 12 -3.63 -3.18 -4.23
N HIS A 13 -4.07 -2.99 -5.47
CA HIS A 13 -4.33 -1.66 -6.03
C HIS A 13 -5.44 -0.91 -5.28
N GLU A 14 -6.47 -1.62 -4.79
CA GLU A 14 -7.57 -1.01 -4.02
C GLU A 14 -7.07 -0.54 -2.63
N GLY A 15 -6.33 -1.39 -1.90
CA GLY A 15 -5.74 -1.00 -0.61
C GLY A 15 -4.72 0.13 -0.78
N SER A 16 -3.88 0.05 -1.82
CA SER A 16 -2.90 1.08 -2.14
C SER A 16 -3.55 2.41 -2.53
N TYR A 17 -4.71 2.39 -3.18
CA TYR A 17 -5.50 3.58 -3.47
C TYR A 17 -5.91 4.31 -2.19
N LEU A 18 -6.46 3.60 -1.20
CA LEU A 18 -6.87 4.20 0.07
C LEU A 18 -5.68 4.83 0.81
N VAL A 19 -4.54 4.15 0.89
CA VAL A 19 -3.37 4.73 1.56
C VAL A 19 -2.72 5.84 0.73
N GLY A 20 -2.92 5.86 -0.59
CA GLY A 20 -2.57 6.97 -1.47
C GLY A 20 -3.39 8.22 -1.17
N MET A 21 -4.71 8.07 -0.95
CA MET A 21 -5.56 9.15 -0.48
C MET A 21 -5.08 9.69 0.87
N MET A 22 -4.74 8.80 1.83
CA MET A 22 -4.20 9.21 3.13
C MET A 22 -2.91 10.01 2.97
N ALA A 23 -1.99 9.55 2.13
CA ALA A 23 -0.73 10.26 1.86
C ALA A 23 -0.98 11.67 1.35
N ALA A 24 -1.87 11.84 0.36
CA ALA A 24 -2.18 13.15 -0.21
C ALA A 24 -2.88 14.07 0.79
N MET A 25 -3.74 13.54 1.66
CA MET A 25 -4.39 14.31 2.72
C MET A 25 -3.44 14.72 3.84
N ALA A 26 -2.40 13.94 4.12
CA ALA A 26 -1.40 14.20 5.16
C ALA A 26 -0.24 15.06 4.67
N SER A 27 0.08 15.00 3.38
CA SER A 27 1.19 15.74 2.78
C SER A 27 0.98 17.26 2.88
N LYS A 28 2.03 17.96 3.31
CA LYS A 28 2.09 19.42 3.39
C LYS A 28 2.79 20.04 2.18
N THR A 29 3.70 19.28 1.56
CA THR A 29 4.47 19.74 0.40
C THR A 29 3.76 19.47 -0.93
N GLY A 30 2.74 18.61 -0.94
CA GLY A 30 2.13 18.08 -2.16
C GLY A 30 3.03 17.12 -2.92
N THR A 31 4.12 16.65 -2.31
CA THR A 31 5.04 15.65 -2.89
C THR A 31 5.06 14.40 -2.02
N VAL A 32 4.76 13.25 -2.62
CA VAL A 32 4.75 11.95 -1.93
C VAL A 32 5.67 10.97 -2.63
N GLY A 33 6.16 9.99 -1.89
CA GLY A 33 7.09 8.98 -2.38
C GLY A 33 6.48 7.58 -2.38
N PHE A 34 7.02 6.72 -3.24
CA PHE A 34 6.81 5.28 -3.25
C PHE A 34 8.16 4.59 -3.43
N VAL A 35 8.46 3.64 -2.56
CA VAL A 35 9.62 2.75 -2.69
C VAL A 35 9.11 1.33 -2.83
N GLY A 36 9.28 0.75 -4.01
CA GLY A 36 8.96 -0.65 -4.29
C GLY A 36 10.19 -1.53 -4.13
N GLY A 37 9.98 -2.80 -3.86
CA GLY A 37 11.02 -3.82 -3.86
C GLY A 37 11.47 -4.16 -5.28
N MET A 38 11.29 -5.42 -5.69
CA MET A 38 11.63 -5.86 -7.04
C MET A 38 10.70 -5.23 -8.07
N ASP A 39 11.26 -4.72 -9.17
CA ASP A 39 10.48 -4.13 -10.29
C ASP A 39 9.78 -5.23 -11.12
N ILE A 40 8.59 -5.58 -10.68
CA ILE A 40 7.71 -6.57 -11.32
C ILE A 40 6.28 -6.00 -11.42
N PRO A 41 5.43 -6.54 -12.32
CA PRO A 41 4.06 -6.05 -12.52
C PRO A 41 3.25 -5.97 -11.22
N LEU A 42 3.41 -6.93 -10.30
CA LEU A 42 2.74 -6.90 -9.01
C LEU A 42 3.10 -5.65 -8.19
N ILE A 43 4.36 -5.26 -8.13
CA ILE A 43 4.77 -4.06 -7.35
C ILE A 43 4.36 -2.77 -8.07
N ARG A 44 4.31 -2.79 -9.39
CA ARG A 44 3.73 -1.70 -10.17
C ARG A 44 2.22 -1.56 -9.95
N LYS A 45 1.52 -2.66 -9.64
CA LYS A 45 0.10 -2.64 -9.22
C LYS A 45 -0.09 -1.85 -7.92
N PHE A 46 0.76 -2.06 -6.89
CA PHE A 46 0.76 -1.24 -5.67
C PHE A 46 1.04 0.24 -6.00
N ALA A 47 2.09 0.50 -6.76
CA ALA A 47 2.49 1.86 -7.13
C ALA A 47 1.39 2.60 -7.90
N CYS A 48 0.73 1.93 -8.84
CA CYS A 48 -0.34 2.50 -9.64
C CYS A 48 -1.61 2.77 -8.81
N GLY A 49 -2.02 1.84 -7.94
CA GLY A 49 -3.12 2.05 -7.00
C GLY A 49 -2.87 3.26 -6.11
N TYR A 50 -1.67 3.32 -5.52
CA TYR A 50 -1.23 4.46 -4.70
C TYR A 50 -1.30 5.79 -5.47
N ALA A 51 -0.75 5.83 -6.68
CA ALA A 51 -0.76 7.04 -7.50
C ALA A 51 -2.18 7.50 -7.84
N GLN A 52 -3.09 6.59 -8.16
CA GLN A 52 -4.50 6.91 -8.42
C GLN A 52 -5.16 7.52 -7.17
N GLY A 53 -4.94 6.94 -5.98
CA GLY A 53 -5.45 7.48 -4.72
C GLY A 53 -4.91 8.88 -4.40
N VAL A 54 -3.60 9.10 -4.60
CA VAL A 54 -2.98 10.42 -4.45
C VAL A 54 -3.64 11.45 -5.36
N LYS A 55 -3.78 11.11 -6.66
CA LYS A 55 -4.35 12.01 -7.66
C LYS A 55 -5.85 12.26 -7.47
N ALA A 56 -6.59 11.34 -6.88
CA ALA A 56 -7.99 11.51 -6.54
C ALA A 56 -8.20 12.60 -5.48
N VAL A 57 -7.23 12.80 -4.58
CA VAL A 57 -7.27 13.85 -3.55
C VAL A 57 -6.61 15.14 -4.03
N ASN A 58 -5.46 15.03 -4.69
CA ASN A 58 -4.71 16.19 -5.19
C ASN A 58 -4.16 15.89 -6.60
N ALA A 59 -4.87 16.33 -7.62
CA ALA A 59 -4.49 16.12 -9.02
C ALA A 59 -3.10 16.71 -9.36
N ASN A 60 -2.65 17.73 -8.61
CA ASN A 60 -1.35 18.40 -8.82
C ASN A 60 -0.22 17.79 -7.96
N ALA A 61 -0.50 16.81 -7.11
CA ALA A 61 0.54 16.20 -6.28
C ALA A 61 1.67 15.60 -7.14
N LYS A 62 2.90 15.80 -6.71
CA LYS A 62 4.07 15.14 -7.29
C LYS A 62 4.24 13.76 -6.64
N ILE A 63 4.42 12.73 -7.44
CA ILE A 63 4.64 11.37 -6.98
C ILE A 63 6.02 10.91 -7.46
N ILE A 64 6.90 10.54 -6.53
CA ILE A 64 8.24 10.05 -6.83
C ILE A 64 8.24 8.55 -6.59
N GLN A 65 8.49 7.76 -7.64
CA GLN A 65 8.49 6.30 -7.57
C GLN A 65 9.87 5.75 -7.86
N ASN A 66 10.37 4.88 -6.99
CA ASN A 66 11.61 4.15 -7.19
C ASN A 66 11.41 2.68 -6.83
N MET A 67 12.06 1.80 -7.60
CA MET A 67 12.19 0.39 -7.27
C MET A 67 13.59 0.12 -6.74
N THR A 68 13.71 -0.79 -5.78
CA THR A 68 14.99 -1.11 -5.15
C THR A 68 15.90 -1.88 -6.10
N GLY A 69 15.32 -2.70 -6.98
CA GLY A 69 16.07 -3.46 -7.97
C GLY A 69 15.21 -4.37 -8.83
N THR A 70 15.85 -5.21 -9.62
CA THR A 70 15.20 -6.13 -10.57
C THR A 70 15.42 -7.61 -10.21
N THR A 71 16.08 -7.89 -9.09
CA THR A 71 16.38 -9.23 -8.60
C THR A 71 15.77 -9.45 -7.21
N PRO A 72 15.63 -10.69 -6.74
CA PRO A 72 15.09 -10.98 -5.40
C PRO A 72 15.82 -10.30 -4.24
N ALA A 73 17.09 -9.90 -4.41
CA ALA A 73 17.84 -9.13 -3.40
C ALA A 73 17.14 -7.81 -3.05
N ALA A 74 16.34 -7.25 -3.96
CA ALA A 74 15.55 -6.03 -3.74
C ALA A 74 14.55 -6.14 -2.56
N TRP A 75 14.25 -7.34 -2.09
CA TRP A 75 13.36 -7.57 -0.95
C TRP A 75 14.04 -7.49 0.42
N ASN A 76 15.37 -7.47 0.45
CA ASN A 76 16.14 -7.49 1.70
C ASN A 76 17.39 -6.59 1.63
N ASP A 77 17.19 -5.33 1.25
CA ASP A 77 18.22 -4.30 1.18
C ASP A 77 17.75 -3.01 1.89
N PRO A 78 17.73 -3.00 3.25
CA PRO A 78 17.32 -1.81 4.01
C PRO A 78 18.22 -0.59 3.75
N VAL A 79 19.49 -0.79 3.41
CA VAL A 79 20.43 0.30 3.07
C VAL A 79 19.94 1.02 1.82
N LYS A 80 19.60 0.26 0.77
CA LYS A 80 19.06 0.82 -0.47
C LYS A 80 17.70 1.51 -0.23
N GLY A 81 16.86 0.92 0.60
CA GLY A 81 15.60 1.54 1.02
C GLY A 81 15.81 2.91 1.66
N THR A 82 16.78 3.00 2.57
CA THR A 82 17.18 4.27 3.22
C THR A 82 17.70 5.31 2.21
N GLU A 83 18.59 4.91 1.28
CA GLU A 83 19.13 5.79 0.26
C GLU A 83 18.04 6.38 -0.65
N LEU A 84 17.16 5.53 -1.16
CA LEU A 84 16.05 5.97 -2.01
C LEU A 84 15.11 6.91 -1.28
N THR A 85 14.80 6.62 -0.02
CA THR A 85 13.94 7.48 0.81
C THR A 85 14.58 8.86 1.02
N LYS A 86 15.87 8.93 1.37
CA LYS A 86 16.60 10.20 1.51
C LYS A 86 16.61 10.98 0.20
N ALA A 87 16.77 10.30 -0.94
CA ALA A 87 16.71 10.94 -2.25
C ALA A 87 15.30 11.50 -2.57
N GLN A 88 14.24 10.82 -2.17
CA GLN A 88 12.87 11.33 -2.33
C GLN A 88 12.60 12.52 -1.40
N ILE A 89 13.06 12.47 -0.16
CA ILE A 89 12.97 13.58 0.81
C ILE A 89 13.68 14.83 0.27
N SER A 90 14.88 14.68 -0.30
CA SER A 90 15.60 15.80 -0.90
C SER A 90 14.87 16.44 -2.09
N GLN A 91 13.93 15.73 -2.69
CA GLN A 91 13.04 16.21 -3.76
C GLN A 91 11.69 16.73 -3.25
N GLY A 92 11.53 16.82 -1.93
CA GLY A 92 10.38 17.38 -1.25
C GLY A 92 9.32 16.38 -0.78
N ALA A 93 9.55 15.07 -0.89
CA ALA A 93 8.61 14.08 -0.36
C ALA A 93 8.51 14.19 1.18
N ASP A 94 7.28 14.26 1.70
CA ASP A 94 6.98 14.32 3.13
C ASP A 94 6.08 13.17 3.63
N VAL A 95 5.69 12.27 2.71
CA VAL A 95 5.08 10.97 3.01
C VAL A 95 5.67 9.95 2.04
N VAL A 96 6.17 8.81 2.53
CA VAL A 96 6.76 7.75 1.68
C VAL A 96 6.11 6.41 1.96
N TYR A 97 5.56 5.76 0.94
CA TYR A 97 4.99 4.42 1.01
C TYR A 97 6.04 3.35 0.65
N ALA A 98 6.19 2.34 1.50
CA ALA A 98 7.14 1.24 1.33
C ALA A 98 6.44 -0.07 0.97
N ALA A 99 6.46 -0.47 -0.30
CA ALA A 99 6.02 -1.80 -0.75
C ALA A 99 7.24 -2.64 -1.15
N ALA A 100 8.10 -2.97 -0.18
CA ALA A 100 9.47 -3.45 -0.44
C ALA A 100 9.96 -4.58 0.47
N GLY A 101 9.06 -5.30 1.16
CA GLY A 101 9.45 -6.37 2.08
C GLY A 101 10.41 -5.89 3.17
N GLY A 102 11.48 -6.64 3.46
CA GLY A 102 12.50 -6.28 4.45
C GLY A 102 13.24 -4.97 4.15
N THR A 103 13.37 -4.59 2.88
CA THR A 103 13.90 -3.29 2.44
C THR A 103 13.06 -2.13 3.00
N GLY A 104 11.75 -2.34 3.19
CA GLY A 104 10.83 -1.36 3.75
C GLY A 104 11.19 -0.89 5.15
N VAL A 105 11.87 -1.72 5.96
CA VAL A 105 12.35 -1.30 7.30
C VAL A 105 13.28 -0.10 7.20
N GLY A 106 14.19 -0.09 6.20
CA GLY A 106 15.07 1.04 5.96
C GLY A 106 14.33 2.30 5.48
N VAL A 107 13.24 2.11 4.71
CA VAL A 107 12.38 3.23 4.28
C VAL A 107 11.68 3.88 5.48
N LEU A 108 11.04 3.07 6.33
CA LEU A 108 10.32 3.54 7.51
C LEU A 108 11.27 4.23 8.49
N GLN A 109 12.45 3.66 8.72
CA GLN A 109 13.48 4.24 9.59
C GLN A 109 13.94 5.61 9.04
N ALA A 110 14.30 5.69 7.75
CA ALA A 110 14.78 6.94 7.14
C ALA A 110 13.72 8.06 7.17
N ALA A 111 12.44 7.71 6.98
CA ALA A 111 11.33 8.64 7.10
C ALA A 111 11.18 9.15 8.55
N ALA A 112 11.26 8.24 9.54
CA ALA A 112 11.18 8.59 10.96
C ALA A 112 12.33 9.50 11.39
N ASP A 113 13.57 9.18 10.98
CA ASP A 113 14.76 9.98 11.27
C ASP A 113 14.68 11.39 10.67
N ALA A 114 14.08 11.51 9.49
CA ALA A 114 13.85 12.80 8.82
C ALA A 114 12.61 13.54 9.31
N ASN A 115 11.89 12.98 10.29
CA ASN A 115 10.67 13.55 10.85
C ASN A 115 9.54 13.77 9.82
N ILE A 116 9.47 12.92 8.80
CA ILE A 116 8.38 12.83 7.83
C ILE A 116 7.50 11.61 8.11
N LEU A 117 6.41 11.48 7.37
CA LEU A 117 5.51 10.34 7.50
C LEU A 117 5.91 9.20 6.57
N SER A 118 5.57 7.99 6.97
CA SER A 118 5.71 6.80 6.14
C SER A 118 4.44 5.95 6.15
N ILE A 119 4.35 5.02 5.20
CA ILE A 119 3.27 4.04 5.10
C ILE A 119 3.89 2.65 4.99
N GLY A 120 3.46 1.75 5.88
CA GLY A 120 3.86 0.35 5.88
C GLY A 120 3.04 -0.50 4.91
N VAL A 121 3.36 -1.81 4.81
CA VAL A 121 2.73 -2.74 3.85
C VAL A 121 2.53 -4.14 4.43
N ASP A 122 1.55 -4.84 3.88
CA ASP A 122 1.15 -6.23 4.16
C ASP A 122 0.62 -6.42 5.59
N ALA A 123 1.48 -6.34 6.60
CA ALA A 123 1.11 -6.38 8.00
C ALA A 123 1.02 -4.97 8.59
N ASN A 124 0.39 -4.83 9.76
CA ASN A 124 0.41 -3.59 10.50
C ASN A 124 1.82 -3.30 11.04
N GLN A 125 2.49 -2.30 10.49
CA GLN A 125 3.84 -1.84 10.82
C GLN A 125 3.83 -0.52 11.63
N ASN A 126 2.67 -0.01 12.04
CA ASN A 126 2.55 1.27 12.74
C ASN A 126 3.38 1.32 14.01
N TYR A 127 3.53 0.19 14.70
CA TYR A 127 4.29 0.05 15.95
C TYR A 127 5.81 0.25 15.78
N LEU A 128 6.35 0.12 14.56
CA LEU A 128 7.79 0.29 14.32
C LEU A 128 8.25 1.72 14.60
N HIS A 129 7.45 2.71 14.25
CA HIS A 129 7.73 4.12 14.51
C HIS A 129 6.44 4.85 14.90
N PRO A 130 5.97 4.73 16.17
CA PRO A 130 4.74 5.36 16.63
C PRO A 130 4.73 6.87 16.36
N GLY A 131 3.63 7.39 15.80
CA GLY A 131 3.52 8.80 15.43
C GLY A 131 4.33 9.22 14.20
N LYS A 132 4.93 8.25 13.46
CA LYS A 132 5.64 8.48 12.18
C LYS A 132 5.12 7.61 11.05
N VAL A 133 4.62 6.42 11.35
CA VAL A 133 3.90 5.60 10.37
C VAL A 133 2.46 6.07 10.33
N LEU A 134 2.07 6.72 9.22
CA LEU A 134 0.72 7.26 9.01
C LEU A 134 -0.34 6.16 9.03
N THR A 135 -0.02 5.04 8.40
CA THR A 135 -0.81 3.82 8.33
C THR A 135 0.02 2.69 7.73
N SER A 136 -0.56 1.50 7.65
CA SER A 136 -0.02 0.38 6.88
C SER A 136 -1.10 -0.13 5.93
N MET A 137 -0.76 -0.31 4.65
CA MET A 137 -1.64 -1.00 3.71
C MET A 137 -1.67 -2.48 4.08
N LEU A 138 -2.83 -2.93 4.53
CA LEU A 138 -3.02 -4.30 4.99
C LEU A 138 -3.33 -5.24 3.84
N LYS A 139 -2.68 -6.39 3.83
CA LYS A 139 -2.95 -7.54 2.98
C LYS A 139 -3.25 -8.72 3.89
N ARG A 140 -4.54 -9.07 3.99
CA ARG A 140 -5.08 -9.95 5.01
C ARG A 140 -4.84 -11.44 4.68
N VAL A 141 -3.56 -11.82 4.60
CA VAL A 141 -3.14 -13.22 4.44
C VAL A 141 -3.63 -14.07 5.62
N ASP A 142 -3.68 -13.50 6.82
CA ASP A 142 -4.24 -14.11 8.01
C ASP A 142 -5.71 -14.53 7.80
N LEU A 143 -6.53 -13.65 7.23
CA LEU A 143 -7.93 -13.92 6.91
C LEU A 143 -8.06 -15.00 5.82
N ALA A 144 -7.24 -14.93 4.78
CA ALA A 144 -7.22 -15.94 3.71
C ALA A 144 -6.92 -17.34 4.25
N VAL A 145 -5.92 -17.45 5.14
CA VAL A 145 -5.55 -18.70 5.79
C VAL A 145 -6.64 -19.19 6.74
N TYR A 146 -7.17 -18.30 7.58
CA TYR A 146 -8.27 -18.61 8.49
C TYR A 146 -9.49 -19.15 7.75
N ASN A 147 -9.91 -18.50 6.66
CA ASN A 147 -11.06 -18.91 5.85
C ASN A 147 -10.81 -20.31 5.23
N ALA A 148 -9.60 -20.55 4.71
CA ALA A 148 -9.26 -21.86 4.15
C ALA A 148 -9.33 -22.97 5.19
N PHE A 149 -8.83 -22.75 6.41
CA PHE A 149 -8.94 -23.72 7.50
C PHE A 149 -10.39 -23.91 7.97
N SER A 150 -11.19 -22.85 8.02
CA SER A 150 -12.59 -22.91 8.43
C SER A 150 -13.45 -23.71 7.47
N GLU A 151 -13.17 -23.67 6.17
CA GLU A 151 -13.86 -24.46 5.16
C GLU A 151 -13.46 -25.95 5.21
N GLY A 152 -12.24 -26.27 5.67
CA GLY A 152 -11.76 -27.61 5.86
C GLY A 152 -11.91 -28.49 4.62
N LYS A 153 -12.64 -29.61 4.73
CA LYS A 153 -12.87 -30.54 3.62
C LYS A 153 -13.74 -29.96 2.48
N ASN A 154 -14.43 -28.87 2.75
CA ASN A 154 -15.30 -28.19 1.77
C ASN A 154 -14.58 -27.01 1.09
N LEU A 155 -13.24 -26.95 1.21
CA LEU A 155 -12.45 -25.88 0.61
C LEU A 155 -12.77 -25.76 -0.87
N SER A 156 -13.29 -24.59 -1.28
CA SER A 156 -13.46 -24.28 -2.68
C SER A 156 -12.09 -24.04 -3.33
N THR A 157 -11.88 -24.64 -4.49
CA THR A 157 -10.60 -24.58 -5.22
C THR A 157 -10.66 -23.57 -6.37
N GLY A 158 -9.54 -23.30 -7.03
CA GLY A 158 -9.42 -22.30 -8.08
C GLY A 158 -8.97 -20.94 -7.54
N PHE A 159 -9.29 -19.89 -8.28
CA PHE A 159 -8.89 -18.52 -7.91
C PHE A 159 -9.90 -17.90 -6.93
N ASN A 160 -9.39 -17.41 -5.81
CA ASN A 160 -10.13 -16.63 -4.84
C ASN A 160 -9.55 -15.22 -4.81
N VAL A 161 -10.32 -14.21 -5.22
CA VAL A 161 -9.91 -12.81 -5.24
C VAL A 161 -10.37 -12.14 -3.96
N MET A 162 -9.47 -11.44 -3.29
CA MET A 162 -9.72 -10.75 -2.02
C MET A 162 -9.35 -9.27 -2.15
N GLY A 163 -10.36 -8.44 -2.36
CA GLY A 163 -10.28 -6.98 -2.42
C GLY A 163 -10.81 -6.32 -1.15
N LEU A 164 -11.23 -5.06 -1.28
CA LEU A 164 -11.90 -4.31 -0.20
C LEU A 164 -13.27 -4.91 0.17
N ALA A 165 -13.97 -5.50 -0.79
CA ALA A 165 -15.27 -6.13 -0.56
C ALA A 165 -15.17 -7.38 0.33
N GLU A 166 -14.08 -8.11 0.25
CA GLU A 166 -13.81 -9.33 1.03
C GLU A 166 -12.95 -9.04 2.28
N ASP A 167 -12.72 -7.77 2.61
CA ASP A 167 -11.77 -7.34 3.65
C ASP A 167 -10.35 -7.92 3.46
N GLY A 168 -10.00 -8.28 2.22
CA GLY A 168 -8.69 -8.86 1.87
C GLY A 168 -7.56 -7.84 1.87
N VAL A 169 -7.89 -6.57 1.64
CA VAL A 169 -6.97 -5.44 1.71
C VAL A 169 -7.62 -4.27 2.46
N GLY A 170 -6.80 -3.35 2.96
CA GLY A 170 -7.32 -2.20 3.69
C GLY A 170 -6.19 -1.33 4.24
N TYR A 171 -6.47 -0.62 5.33
CA TYR A 171 -5.49 0.21 6.02
C TYR A 171 -5.56 0.00 7.54
N ALA A 172 -4.43 0.19 8.23
CA ALA A 172 -4.35 0.02 9.68
C ALA A 172 -4.71 1.32 10.42
N LEU A 173 -5.48 1.17 11.50
CA LEU A 173 -5.78 2.26 12.43
C LEU A 173 -5.69 1.70 13.85
N ASP A 174 -4.78 2.26 14.66
CA ASP A 174 -4.51 1.80 16.03
C ASP A 174 -3.98 2.95 16.93
N GLU A 175 -3.55 2.62 18.14
CA GLU A 175 -3.01 3.57 19.10
C GLU A 175 -1.74 4.28 18.62
N HIS A 176 -0.96 3.68 17.72
CA HIS A 176 0.33 4.22 17.25
C HIS A 176 0.16 5.30 16.18
N ASN A 177 -0.96 5.30 15.43
CA ASN A 177 -1.19 6.26 14.36
C ASN A 177 -2.45 7.13 14.53
N LYS A 178 -3.29 6.89 15.54
CA LYS A 178 -4.56 7.63 15.74
C LYS A 178 -4.39 9.14 15.85
N SER A 179 -3.24 9.62 16.30
CA SER A 179 -2.94 11.07 16.40
C SER A 179 -2.63 11.70 15.03
N LEU A 180 -2.30 10.89 14.02
CA LEU A 180 -1.98 11.31 12.67
C LEU A 180 -3.20 11.33 11.76
N VAL A 181 -4.24 10.56 12.11
CA VAL A 181 -5.40 10.31 11.26
C VAL A 181 -6.62 11.03 11.82
N SER A 182 -7.08 12.07 11.13
CA SER A 182 -8.25 12.83 11.56
C SER A 182 -9.57 12.10 11.26
N ALA A 183 -10.63 12.43 11.99
CA ALA A 183 -11.97 11.92 11.71
C ALA A 183 -12.43 12.23 10.27
N LYS A 184 -12.03 13.38 9.72
CA LYS A 184 -12.31 13.75 8.32
C LYS A 184 -11.60 12.81 7.34
N MET A 185 -10.35 12.41 7.61
CA MET A 185 -9.63 11.44 6.77
C MET A 185 -10.38 10.10 6.78
N ILE A 186 -10.72 9.58 7.96
CA ILE A 186 -11.46 8.32 8.10
C ILE A 186 -12.78 8.38 7.31
N SER A 187 -13.60 9.41 7.54
CA SER A 187 -14.87 9.58 6.83
C SER A 187 -14.72 9.61 5.31
N SER A 188 -13.66 10.27 4.80
CA SER A 188 -13.39 10.31 3.36
C SER A 188 -12.97 8.94 2.81
N LEU A 189 -12.18 8.18 3.56
CA LEU A 189 -11.72 6.84 3.17
C LEU A 189 -12.85 5.82 3.16
N GLU A 190 -13.70 5.84 4.19
CA GLU A 190 -14.86 4.93 4.25
C GLU A 190 -15.85 5.22 3.12
N ALA A 191 -16.14 6.50 2.85
CA ALA A 191 -16.99 6.88 1.73
C ALA A 191 -16.42 6.44 0.37
N GLU A 192 -15.10 6.48 0.22
CA GLU A 192 -14.46 6.05 -1.03
C GLU A 192 -14.36 4.52 -1.12
N LYS A 193 -14.10 3.83 0.01
CA LYS A 193 -14.18 2.37 0.11
C LYS A 193 -15.57 1.89 -0.36
N ASP A 194 -16.65 2.50 0.13
CA ASP A 194 -18.02 2.15 -0.26
C ASP A 194 -18.24 2.31 -1.77
N LYS A 195 -17.69 3.36 -2.39
CA LYS A 195 -17.77 3.55 -3.84
C LYS A 195 -16.99 2.49 -4.62
N ILE A 196 -15.83 2.08 -4.13
CA ILE A 196 -15.04 1.01 -4.76
C ILE A 196 -15.78 -0.32 -4.64
N VAL A 197 -16.27 -0.67 -3.45
CA VAL A 197 -17.03 -1.89 -3.18
C VAL A 197 -18.32 -1.95 -4.00
N SER A 198 -19.03 -0.83 -4.15
CA SER A 198 -20.24 -0.76 -5.01
C SER A 198 -19.96 -0.71 -6.50
N GLY A 199 -18.67 -0.58 -6.91
CA GLY A 199 -18.25 -0.44 -8.30
C GLY A 199 -18.48 0.94 -8.91
N SER A 200 -18.91 1.94 -8.11
CA SER A 200 -19.08 3.34 -8.58
C SER A 200 -17.73 4.02 -8.86
N VAL A 201 -16.68 3.60 -8.17
CA VAL A 201 -15.28 3.93 -8.46
C VAL A 201 -14.55 2.65 -8.79
N LYS A 202 -13.85 2.64 -9.92
CA LYS A 202 -13.02 1.51 -10.33
C LYS A 202 -11.55 1.92 -10.29
N VAL A 203 -10.81 1.37 -9.35
CA VAL A 203 -9.36 1.53 -9.32
C VAL A 203 -8.76 0.66 -10.43
N HIS A 204 -7.96 1.26 -11.31
CA HIS A 204 -7.34 0.54 -12.40
C HIS A 204 -6.26 -0.42 -11.87
N ASP A 205 -6.36 -1.69 -12.26
CA ASP A 205 -5.33 -2.70 -11.98
C ASP A 205 -4.25 -2.67 -13.07
N TYR A 206 -3.04 -2.26 -12.69
CA TYR A 206 -1.87 -2.25 -13.58
C TYR A 206 -1.66 -3.59 -14.31
N MET A 207 -1.96 -4.71 -13.64
CA MET A 207 -1.75 -6.05 -14.22
C MET A 207 -2.72 -6.38 -15.35
N SER A 208 -3.79 -5.59 -15.56
CA SER A 208 -4.75 -5.81 -16.65
C SER A 208 -4.19 -5.48 -18.02
N ASP A 209 -3.29 -4.49 -18.11
CA ASP A 209 -2.76 -3.98 -19.39
C ASP A 209 -1.30 -3.47 -19.30
N ASN A 210 -0.63 -3.63 -18.14
CA ASN A 210 0.70 -3.11 -17.83
C ASN A 210 0.83 -1.59 -18.00
N ASN A 211 -0.23 -0.86 -17.77
CA ASN A 211 -0.26 0.60 -17.85
C ASN A 211 -0.83 1.21 -16.57
N CYS A 212 -0.44 2.43 -16.24
CA CYS A 212 -1.03 3.21 -15.18
C CYS A 212 -1.65 4.49 -15.75
N PRO A 213 -2.96 4.75 -15.52
CA PRO A 213 -3.65 5.89 -16.12
C PRO A 213 -3.19 7.24 -15.55
N VAL A 214 -2.41 7.24 -14.48
CA VAL A 214 -1.89 8.44 -13.81
C VAL A 214 -0.35 8.38 -13.69
N LYS A 215 0.29 9.56 -13.70
CA LYS A 215 1.75 9.74 -13.58
C LYS A 215 2.07 10.67 -12.42
#